data_b7d8d68787529b457fdadf5bb6c11e95
#
_entry.id   b7d8d68787529b457fdadf5bb6c11e95
#
_cell.length_a   1.000
_cell.length_b   1.000
_cell.length_c   1.000
_cell.angle_alpha   90.00
_cell.angle_beta   90.00
_cell.angle_gamma   90.00
#
_symmetry.space_group_name_H-M   'P 1'
#
loop_
_entity.id
_entity.type
_entity.pdbx_description
1 polymer ?
#
loop_
_entity_poly.entity_id
_entity_poly.type
_entity_poly.pdbx_seq_one_letter_code
_entity_poly.pdbx_strand_id
1 'polypeptide(L)'
;MRKRLLDLLFGCRCMLCGKTLKYGVLCPNCEDAMQLQFADTQRRSLAGMNGVYPVFRYKGAMRTAILRMKFQHEISYADTFGIILADRAQTLGLTADCVTFVPISALRMHFRGFNQSERMARIVARELSLPCVPAMHRRLLSRRQSGLRHEKRHKNAARSFYLRKNCDLTGKRVLLIDDILTTGATLRTCAGLLKQAGAAEVTALVLANAGR
;
A
#
# COMPACT_ATOMS: atom_id res chain seq x y z
N MET A 1 -12.92 2.11 21.71
CA MET A 1 -13.90 3.00 22.37
C MET A 1 -13.35 4.39 22.75
N ARG A 2 -12.15 4.53 23.34
CA ARG A 2 -11.59 5.85 23.74
C ARG A 2 -11.45 6.90 22.60
N LYS A 3 -11.06 6.49 21.38
CA LYS A 3 -10.83 7.42 20.26
C LYS A 3 -12.14 8.09 19.79
N ARG A 4 -13.26 7.37 19.74
CA ARG A 4 -14.58 7.95 19.37
C ARG A 4 -15.08 9.03 20.33
N LEU A 5 -14.75 8.94 21.62
CA LEU A 5 -15.14 9.94 22.63
C LEU A 5 -14.31 11.23 22.49
N LEU A 6 -13.02 11.11 22.18
CA LEU A 6 -12.14 12.24 21.91
C LEU A 6 -12.51 12.95 20.60
N ASP A 7 -12.87 12.21 19.55
CA ASP A 7 -13.32 12.77 18.26
C ASP A 7 -14.65 13.57 18.41
N LEU A 8 -15.50 13.17 19.34
CA LEU A 8 -16.74 13.91 19.70
C LEU A 8 -16.45 15.24 20.42
N LEU A 9 -15.37 15.29 21.21
CA LEU A 9 -15.01 16.47 22.00
C LEU A 9 -14.10 17.45 21.24
N PHE A 10 -13.21 16.95 20.36
CA PHE A 10 -12.20 17.75 19.67
C PHE A 10 -12.39 17.86 18.15
N GLY A 11 -13.46 17.29 17.63
CA GLY A 11 -13.76 17.24 16.19
C GLY A 11 -12.79 16.35 15.41
N CYS A 12 -13.27 15.81 14.29
CA CYS A 12 -12.43 15.09 13.33
C CYS A 12 -11.58 16.09 12.53
N ARG A 13 -10.44 15.63 12.00
CA ARG A 13 -9.62 16.44 11.08
C ARG A 13 -9.59 15.83 9.71
N CYS A 14 -9.73 16.65 8.68
CA CYS A 14 -9.53 16.22 7.31
C CYS A 14 -8.14 15.59 7.14
N MET A 15 -8.08 14.33 6.68
CA MET A 15 -6.83 13.61 6.55
C MET A 15 -5.88 14.22 5.50
N LEU A 16 -6.39 14.99 4.55
CA LEU A 16 -5.59 15.65 3.52
C LEU A 16 -5.09 17.03 3.97
N CYS A 17 -6.00 17.96 4.29
CA CYS A 17 -5.65 19.35 4.58
C CYS A 17 -5.56 19.69 6.08
N GLY A 18 -6.04 18.82 6.97
CA GLY A 18 -6.03 19.05 8.42
C GLY A 18 -7.16 19.96 8.95
N LYS A 19 -8.06 20.44 8.09
CA LYS A 19 -9.21 21.25 8.50
C LYS A 19 -10.08 20.48 9.49
N THR A 20 -10.52 21.14 10.56
CA THR A 20 -11.44 20.54 11.53
C THR A 20 -12.80 20.26 10.87
N LEU A 21 -13.33 19.07 11.12
CA LEU A 21 -14.60 18.58 10.61
C LEU A 21 -15.54 18.29 11.77
N LYS A 22 -16.84 18.45 11.55
CA LYS A 22 -17.86 17.97 12.49
C LYS A 22 -17.93 16.44 12.50
N TYR A 23 -17.76 15.82 11.33
CA TYR A 23 -17.78 14.36 11.12
C TYR A 23 -17.03 14.02 9.82
N GLY A 24 -16.68 12.72 9.66
CA GLY A 24 -16.01 12.23 8.45
C GLY A 24 -14.50 12.30 8.50
N VAL A 25 -13.88 11.94 7.38
CA VAL A 25 -12.40 11.85 7.23
C VAL A 25 -11.85 12.82 6.19
N LEU A 26 -12.72 13.40 5.34
CA LEU A 26 -12.38 14.38 4.31
C LEU A 26 -13.33 15.58 4.41
N CYS A 27 -12.84 16.76 4.08
CA CYS A 27 -13.70 17.90 3.83
C CYS A 27 -14.15 17.91 2.36
N PRO A 28 -15.29 18.55 2.01
CA PRO A 28 -15.81 18.55 0.64
C PRO A 28 -14.77 18.94 -0.41
N ASN A 29 -14.02 20.02 -0.20
CA ASN A 29 -12.97 20.46 -1.13
C ASN A 29 -11.87 19.42 -1.36
N CYS A 30 -11.55 18.62 -0.34
CA CYS A 30 -10.54 17.55 -0.47
C CYS A 30 -11.12 16.30 -1.12
N GLU A 31 -12.39 16.04 -0.94
CA GLU A 31 -13.11 14.96 -1.61
C GLU A 31 -13.21 15.22 -3.10
N ASP A 32 -13.62 16.42 -3.52
CA ASP A 32 -13.65 16.85 -4.91
C ASP A 32 -12.26 16.78 -5.54
N ALA A 33 -11.22 17.29 -4.85
CA ALA A 33 -9.84 17.23 -5.31
C ALA A 33 -9.31 15.79 -5.45
N MET A 34 -9.79 14.85 -4.64
CA MET A 34 -9.49 13.44 -4.78
C MET A 34 -10.16 12.82 -6.00
N GLN A 35 -11.44 13.10 -6.23
CA GLN A 35 -12.18 12.58 -7.38
C GLN A 35 -11.51 13.01 -8.70
N LEU A 36 -11.06 14.26 -8.80
CA LEU A 36 -10.30 14.75 -9.95
C LEU A 36 -8.97 14.01 -10.17
N GLN A 37 -8.34 13.50 -9.11
CA GLN A 37 -7.10 12.71 -9.24
C GLN A 37 -7.33 11.28 -9.71
N PHE A 38 -8.50 10.68 -9.45
CA PHE A 38 -8.82 9.34 -9.94
C PHE A 38 -8.86 9.25 -11.48
N ALA A 39 -9.26 10.32 -12.14
CA ALA A 39 -9.40 10.35 -13.62
C ALA A 39 -8.08 10.23 -14.37
N ASP A 40 -6.95 10.48 -13.71
CA ASP A 40 -5.62 10.63 -14.35
C ASP A 40 -4.65 9.46 -14.02
N THR A 41 -5.12 8.42 -13.35
CA THR A 41 -4.29 7.27 -12.99
C THR A 41 -4.43 6.12 -13.98
N GLN A 42 -3.50 6.05 -14.94
CA GLN A 42 -3.48 4.99 -15.94
C GLN A 42 -2.81 3.72 -15.40
N ARG A 43 -3.30 2.56 -15.90
CA ARG A 43 -2.62 1.28 -15.74
C ARG A 43 -1.18 1.40 -16.22
N ARG A 44 -0.24 0.91 -15.41
CA ARG A 44 1.17 0.82 -15.79
C ARG A 44 1.58 -0.62 -16.02
N SER A 45 2.46 -0.84 -16.97
CA SER A 45 3.06 -2.14 -17.22
C SER A 45 4.36 -2.27 -16.42
N LEU A 46 4.51 -3.35 -15.66
CA LEU A 46 5.75 -3.76 -15.03
C LEU A 46 6.01 -5.24 -15.33
N ALA A 47 7.27 -5.58 -15.63
CA ALA A 47 7.65 -6.96 -15.92
C ALA A 47 7.23 -7.91 -14.78
N GLY A 48 6.65 -9.06 -15.16
CA GLY A 48 6.16 -10.08 -14.23
C GLY A 48 4.81 -9.81 -13.59
N MET A 49 4.10 -8.74 -14.02
CA MET A 49 2.78 -8.34 -13.50
C MET A 49 1.76 -8.17 -14.61
N ASN A 50 0.52 -8.52 -14.32
CA ASN A 50 -0.62 -8.31 -15.23
C ASN A 50 -1.01 -6.83 -15.34
N GLY A 51 -0.72 -6.05 -14.31
CA GLY A 51 -0.92 -4.60 -14.29
C GLY A 51 -0.56 -4.00 -12.95
N VAL A 52 -0.26 -2.70 -12.97
CA VAL A 52 -0.08 -1.89 -11.76
C VAL A 52 -1.00 -0.69 -11.87
N TYR A 53 -1.84 -0.53 -10.86
CA TYR A 53 -2.87 0.50 -10.79
C TYR A 53 -2.60 1.44 -9.63
N PRO A 54 -1.88 2.55 -9.85
CA PRO A 54 -1.79 3.60 -8.85
C PRO A 54 -3.11 4.36 -8.79
N VAL A 55 -3.54 4.75 -7.60
CA VAL A 55 -4.82 5.45 -7.40
C VAL A 55 -4.65 6.96 -7.42
N PHE A 56 -3.57 7.47 -6.83
CA PHE A 56 -3.31 8.90 -6.73
C PHE A 56 -1.93 9.28 -7.28
N ARG A 57 -1.74 10.58 -7.52
CA ARG A 57 -0.40 11.16 -7.68
C ARG A 57 0.20 11.47 -6.30
N TYR A 58 1.46 11.09 -6.09
CA TYR A 58 2.18 11.37 -4.83
C TYR A 58 2.66 12.82 -4.77
N LYS A 59 1.73 13.78 -4.65
CA LYS A 59 2.02 15.22 -4.54
C LYS A 59 0.99 15.94 -3.68
N GLY A 60 1.29 17.18 -3.28
CA GLY A 60 0.36 18.04 -2.53
C GLY A 60 -0.18 17.38 -1.27
N ALA A 61 -1.48 17.50 -1.06
CA ALA A 61 -2.19 17.00 0.11
C ALA A 61 -2.07 15.48 0.27
N MET A 62 -2.09 14.71 -0.83
CA MET A 62 -1.92 13.25 -0.79
C MET A 62 -0.53 12.85 -0.25
N ARG A 63 0.54 13.53 -0.69
CA ARG A 63 1.88 13.32 -0.13
C ARG A 63 1.90 13.56 1.38
N THR A 64 1.27 14.65 1.82
CA THR A 64 1.19 15.01 3.25
C THR A 64 0.43 13.94 4.04
N ALA A 65 -0.73 13.48 3.57
CA ALA A 65 -1.52 12.43 4.22
C ALA A 65 -0.75 11.11 4.34
N ILE A 66 -0.06 10.68 3.27
CA ILE A 66 0.76 9.46 3.30
C ILE A 66 1.94 9.60 4.29
N LEU A 67 2.55 10.79 4.40
CA LEU A 67 3.62 11.02 5.38
C LEU A 67 3.08 11.00 6.81
N ARG A 68 1.91 11.58 7.07
CA ARG A 68 1.23 11.50 8.38
C ARG A 68 0.93 10.04 8.76
N MET A 69 0.35 9.27 7.85
CA MET A 69 0.14 7.83 8.05
C MET A 69 1.43 7.09 8.43
N LYS A 70 2.56 7.42 7.76
CA LYS A 70 3.84 6.74 7.98
C LYS A 70 4.58 7.15 9.25
N PHE A 71 4.46 8.40 9.69
CA PHE A 71 5.34 8.97 10.70
C PHE A 71 4.63 9.57 11.92
N GLN A 72 3.31 9.75 11.86
CA GLN A 72 2.51 10.27 12.97
C GLN A 72 1.61 9.19 13.60
N HIS A 73 1.85 7.91 13.28
CA HIS A 73 1.08 6.77 13.80
C HIS A 73 -0.43 6.85 13.57
N GLU A 74 -0.85 7.57 12.52
CA GLU A 74 -2.27 7.74 12.17
C GLU A 74 -2.81 6.50 11.44
N ILE A 75 -3.10 5.46 12.23
CA ILE A 75 -3.59 4.16 11.73
C ILE A 75 -4.92 4.33 10.98
N SER A 76 -5.77 5.27 11.43
CA SER A 76 -7.06 5.59 10.79
C SER A 76 -6.91 5.99 9.31
N TYR A 77 -5.78 6.59 8.93
CA TYR A 77 -5.51 6.93 7.54
C TYR A 77 -5.32 5.67 6.68
N ALA A 78 -4.63 4.65 7.22
CA ALA A 78 -4.49 3.39 6.51
C ALA A 78 -5.85 2.66 6.32
N ASP A 79 -6.75 2.77 7.30
CA ASP A 79 -8.11 2.23 7.18
C ASP A 79 -8.89 2.92 6.08
N THR A 80 -8.90 4.26 6.07
CA THR A 80 -9.57 5.05 5.02
C THR A 80 -8.97 4.78 3.64
N PHE A 81 -7.65 4.76 3.52
CA PHE A 81 -7.00 4.42 2.26
C PHE A 81 -7.30 2.99 1.80
N GLY A 82 -7.44 2.05 2.73
CA GLY A 82 -7.87 0.69 2.42
C GLY A 82 -9.27 0.64 1.79
N ILE A 83 -10.23 1.41 2.32
CA ILE A 83 -11.58 1.53 1.76
C ILE A 83 -11.52 2.11 0.34
N ILE A 84 -10.76 3.19 0.15
CA ILE A 84 -10.59 3.83 -1.16
C ILE A 84 -9.97 2.86 -2.18
N LEU A 85 -8.96 2.07 -1.76
CA LEU A 85 -8.35 1.07 -2.62
C LEU A 85 -9.35 -0.04 -2.99
N ALA A 86 -10.19 -0.47 -2.06
CA ALA A 86 -11.22 -1.49 -2.32
C ALA A 86 -12.26 -1.00 -3.34
N ASP A 87 -12.80 0.21 -3.13
CA ASP A 87 -13.71 0.87 -4.08
C ASP A 87 -13.07 0.98 -5.47
N ARG A 88 -11.80 1.37 -5.53
CA ARG A 88 -11.07 1.48 -6.80
C ARG A 88 -10.85 0.13 -7.46
N ALA A 89 -10.58 -0.93 -6.70
CA ALA A 89 -10.47 -2.29 -7.23
C ALA A 89 -11.79 -2.75 -7.89
N GLN A 90 -12.92 -2.49 -7.25
CA GLN A 90 -14.26 -2.79 -7.78
C GLN A 90 -14.55 -1.99 -9.05
N THR A 91 -14.35 -0.68 -9.02
CA THR A 91 -14.56 0.22 -10.17
C THR A 91 -13.73 -0.19 -11.39
N LEU A 92 -12.50 -0.66 -11.17
CA LEU A 92 -11.61 -1.14 -12.24
C LEU A 92 -11.91 -2.59 -12.67
N GLY A 93 -12.85 -3.28 -12.05
CA GLY A 93 -13.15 -4.68 -12.32
C GLY A 93 -11.96 -5.61 -12.05
N LEU A 94 -11.10 -5.29 -11.07
CA LEU A 94 -9.95 -6.13 -10.74
C LEU A 94 -10.41 -7.42 -10.09
N THR A 95 -10.07 -8.53 -10.71
CA THR A 95 -10.36 -9.87 -10.20
C THR A 95 -9.16 -10.46 -9.50
N ALA A 96 -9.38 -11.08 -8.34
CA ALA A 96 -8.35 -11.75 -7.56
C ALA A 96 -8.96 -12.89 -6.72
N ASP A 97 -8.14 -13.86 -6.35
CA ASP A 97 -8.51 -14.97 -5.47
C ASP A 97 -7.99 -14.76 -4.04
N CYS A 98 -7.00 -13.86 -3.89
CA CYS A 98 -6.50 -13.42 -2.59
C CYS A 98 -5.81 -12.05 -2.69
N VAL A 99 -5.70 -11.39 -1.53
CA VAL A 99 -4.97 -10.13 -1.37
C VAL A 99 -3.70 -10.37 -0.58
N THR A 100 -2.60 -9.77 -0.97
CA THR A 100 -1.34 -9.75 -0.23
C THR A 100 -0.77 -8.33 -0.19
N PHE A 101 0.35 -8.14 0.50
CA PHE A 101 0.92 -6.82 0.72
C PHE A 101 2.44 -6.83 0.68
N VAL A 102 3.02 -5.68 0.39
CA VAL A 102 4.47 -5.48 0.49
C VAL A 102 4.87 -5.38 1.97
N PRO A 103 5.75 -6.27 2.47
CA PRO A 103 6.18 -6.22 3.86
C PRO A 103 7.22 -5.12 4.07
N ILE A 104 7.17 -4.49 5.25
CA ILE A 104 8.21 -3.57 5.72
C ILE A 104 9.27 -4.30 6.54
N SER A 105 10.45 -3.70 6.71
CA SER A 105 11.50 -4.28 7.57
C SER A 105 11.14 -4.14 9.05
N ALA A 106 11.72 -5.02 9.90
CA ALA A 106 11.53 -4.97 11.35
C ALA A 106 11.88 -3.60 11.95
N LEU A 107 12.93 -2.94 11.43
CA LEU A 107 13.29 -1.59 11.86
C LEU A 107 12.18 -0.57 11.56
N ARG A 108 11.59 -0.62 10.36
CA ARG A 108 10.45 0.26 10.02
C ARG A 108 9.20 -0.10 10.83
N MET A 109 8.98 -1.38 11.12
CA MET A 109 7.90 -1.84 11.99
C MET A 109 8.06 -1.25 13.39
N HIS A 110 9.27 -1.28 13.96
CA HIS A 110 9.57 -0.69 15.26
C HIS A 110 9.28 0.82 15.31
N PHE A 111 9.73 1.58 14.29
CA PHE A 111 9.52 3.03 14.24
C PHE A 111 8.09 3.45 13.87
N ARG A 112 7.35 2.63 13.12
CA ARG A 112 6.00 2.97 12.63
C ARG A 112 4.88 2.33 13.43
N GLY A 113 5.20 1.31 14.23
CA GLY A 113 4.23 0.53 14.99
C GLY A 113 3.37 -0.42 14.14
N PHE A 114 3.29 -0.22 12.81
CA PHE A 114 2.49 -1.05 11.91
C PHE A 114 3.01 -1.01 10.47
N ASN A 115 2.57 -1.98 9.66
CA ASN A 115 2.79 -2.01 8.22
C ASN A 115 1.56 -1.40 7.51
N GLN A 116 1.74 -0.26 6.85
CA GLN A 116 0.68 0.46 6.15
C GLN A 116 0.07 -0.39 5.03
N SER A 117 0.91 -1.03 4.21
CA SER A 117 0.45 -1.87 3.10
C SER A 117 -0.33 -3.09 3.61
N GLU A 118 0.06 -3.68 4.75
CA GLU A 118 -0.69 -4.75 5.40
C GLU A 118 -2.05 -4.27 5.89
N ARG A 119 -2.09 -3.12 6.58
CA ARG A 119 -3.34 -2.59 7.12
C ARG A 119 -4.34 -2.30 6.00
N MET A 120 -3.90 -1.64 4.93
CA MET A 120 -4.71 -1.40 3.74
C MET A 120 -5.16 -2.72 3.08
N ALA A 121 -4.26 -3.70 2.93
CA ALA A 121 -4.58 -4.99 2.31
C ALA A 121 -5.65 -5.77 3.08
N ARG A 122 -5.62 -5.73 4.42
CA ARG A 122 -6.66 -6.37 5.26
C ARG A 122 -8.03 -5.73 5.07
N ILE A 123 -8.07 -4.41 4.90
CA ILE A 123 -9.32 -3.69 4.59
C ILE A 123 -9.80 -4.04 3.19
N VAL A 124 -8.92 -3.97 2.18
CA VAL A 124 -9.25 -4.36 0.79
C VAL A 124 -9.79 -5.79 0.75
N ALA A 125 -9.13 -6.73 1.42
CA ALA A 125 -9.56 -8.13 1.47
C ALA A 125 -10.95 -8.29 2.09
N ARG A 126 -11.23 -7.57 3.18
CA ARG A 126 -12.55 -7.59 3.83
C ARG A 126 -13.63 -7.03 2.91
N GLU A 127 -13.41 -5.85 2.30
CA GLU A 127 -14.38 -5.20 1.44
C GLU A 127 -14.66 -5.98 0.15
N LEU A 128 -13.66 -6.73 -0.36
CA LEU A 128 -13.79 -7.60 -1.52
C LEU A 128 -14.20 -9.05 -1.17
N SER A 129 -14.41 -9.36 0.10
CA SER A 129 -14.70 -10.72 0.59
C SER A 129 -13.65 -11.76 0.16
N LEU A 130 -12.36 -11.37 0.17
CA LEU A 130 -11.22 -12.20 -0.21
C LEU A 130 -10.33 -12.51 1.00
N PRO A 131 -9.60 -13.66 1.00
CA PRO A 131 -8.60 -13.93 2.01
C PRO A 131 -7.40 -12.96 1.88
N CYS A 132 -6.91 -12.46 3.02
CA CYS A 132 -5.65 -11.72 3.10
C CYS A 132 -4.52 -12.67 3.49
N VAL A 133 -3.61 -12.94 2.55
CA VAL A 133 -2.51 -13.90 2.71
C VAL A 133 -1.19 -13.15 2.94
N PRO A 134 -0.55 -13.26 4.11
CA PRO A 134 0.77 -12.68 4.35
C PRO A 134 1.86 -13.54 3.67
N ALA A 135 1.96 -13.46 2.33
CA ALA A 135 2.81 -14.34 1.52
C ALA A 135 4.32 -14.13 1.73
N MET A 136 4.72 -12.94 2.15
CA MET A 136 6.13 -12.53 2.17
C MET A 136 6.54 -11.93 3.52
N HIS A 137 7.84 -11.93 3.77
CA HIS A 137 8.47 -11.16 4.85
C HIS A 137 9.71 -10.42 4.32
N ARG A 138 10.15 -9.40 5.06
CA ARG A 138 11.35 -8.62 4.74
C ARG A 138 12.34 -8.67 5.89
N ARG A 139 13.58 -9.11 5.62
CA ARG A 139 14.68 -9.11 6.57
C ARG A 139 15.43 -7.78 6.55
N LEU A 140 16.04 -7.43 7.67
CA LEU A 140 17.05 -6.36 7.71
C LEU A 140 18.29 -6.84 6.95
N LEU A 141 18.74 -6.03 6.00
CA LEU A 141 20.10 -6.21 5.46
C LEU A 141 21.10 -5.81 6.55
N SER A 142 22.05 -6.69 6.88
CA SER A 142 23.06 -6.40 7.89
C SER A 142 23.85 -5.15 7.48
N ARG A 143 24.18 -4.29 8.47
CA ARG A 143 24.94 -3.02 8.30
C ARG A 143 26.32 -3.19 7.64
N ARG A 144 26.86 -4.41 7.57
CA ARG A 144 28.20 -4.69 6.98
C ARG A 144 28.33 -4.40 5.47
N GLN A 145 27.24 -4.04 4.79
CA GLN A 145 27.26 -3.72 3.35
C GLN A 145 26.95 -2.23 3.05
N SER A 146 27.04 -1.35 4.04
CA SER A 146 26.68 0.08 3.89
C SER A 146 27.71 0.94 3.13
N GLY A 147 28.84 0.36 2.69
CA GLY A 147 29.90 1.05 1.93
C GLY A 147 29.76 1.01 0.40
N LEU A 148 28.70 0.45 -0.16
CA LEU A 148 28.56 0.22 -1.59
C LEU A 148 27.77 1.31 -2.31
N ARG A 149 28.27 1.73 -3.52
CA ARG A 149 27.68 2.74 -4.42
C ARG A 149 26.19 2.51 -4.71
N HIS A 150 25.48 3.58 -5.07
CA HIS A 150 24.00 3.69 -5.26
C HIS A 150 23.36 2.53 -6.05
N GLU A 151 24.00 2.03 -7.10
CA GLU A 151 23.51 0.90 -7.91
C GLU A 151 23.42 -0.43 -7.16
N LYS A 152 24.35 -0.68 -6.25
CA LYS A 152 24.35 -1.90 -5.42
C LYS A 152 23.28 -1.84 -4.31
N ARG A 153 22.82 -0.63 -3.90
CA ARG A 153 21.73 -0.48 -2.94
C ARG A 153 20.39 -0.97 -3.50
N HIS A 154 20.10 -0.75 -4.79
CA HIS A 154 18.88 -1.23 -5.43
C HIS A 154 18.85 -2.76 -5.56
N LYS A 155 19.95 -3.39 -5.96
CA LYS A 155 20.09 -4.87 -6.04
C LYS A 155 19.99 -5.51 -4.64
N ASN A 156 20.55 -4.89 -3.61
CA ASN A 156 20.49 -5.39 -2.24
C ASN A 156 19.11 -5.18 -1.58
N ALA A 157 18.37 -4.14 -1.93
CA ALA A 157 17.00 -3.95 -1.46
C ALA A 157 16.05 -5.04 -1.97
N ALA A 158 16.23 -5.49 -3.21
CA ALA A 158 15.48 -6.60 -3.79
C ALA A 158 15.74 -7.93 -3.05
N ARG A 159 16.98 -8.19 -2.64
CA ARG A 159 17.38 -9.40 -1.90
C ARG A 159 16.89 -9.44 -0.44
N SER A 160 16.15 -8.45 0.03
CA SER A 160 15.63 -8.43 1.40
C SER A 160 14.23 -9.03 1.55
N PHE A 161 13.56 -9.35 0.44
CA PHE A 161 12.23 -9.98 0.46
C PHE A 161 12.34 -11.48 0.31
N TYR A 162 11.51 -12.22 1.02
CA TYR A 162 11.48 -13.69 1.05
C TYR A 162 10.04 -14.18 1.14
N LEU A 163 9.75 -15.32 0.52
CA LEU A 163 8.50 -16.03 0.73
C LEU A 163 8.41 -16.56 2.17
N ARG A 164 7.22 -16.59 2.71
CA ARG A 164 6.94 -17.32 3.96
C ARG A 164 6.97 -18.83 3.67
N LYS A 165 7.40 -19.61 4.66
CA LYS A 165 7.34 -21.06 4.58
C LYS A 165 5.88 -21.49 4.34
N ASN A 166 5.69 -22.51 3.52
CA ASN A 166 4.38 -23.06 3.16
C ASN A 166 3.39 -22.05 2.50
N CYS A 167 3.91 -21.01 1.88
CA CYS A 167 3.09 -20.13 1.07
C CYS A 167 2.84 -20.80 -0.30
N ASP A 168 1.64 -21.30 -0.50
CA ASP A 168 1.18 -21.86 -1.77
C ASP A 168 0.14 -20.93 -2.39
N LEU A 169 0.47 -20.44 -3.58
CA LEU A 169 -0.39 -19.58 -4.39
C LEU A 169 -0.69 -20.21 -5.76
N THR A 170 -0.51 -21.53 -5.86
CA THR A 170 -0.66 -22.27 -7.13
C THR A 170 -2.00 -21.97 -7.80
N GLY A 171 -1.94 -21.49 -9.03
CA GLY A 171 -3.09 -21.14 -9.86
C GLY A 171 -3.85 -19.87 -9.45
N LYS A 172 -3.45 -19.18 -8.37
CA LYS A 172 -4.20 -18.04 -7.85
C LYS A 172 -3.86 -16.72 -8.57
N ARG A 173 -4.88 -15.90 -8.75
CA ARG A 173 -4.75 -14.47 -9.10
C ARG A 173 -4.54 -13.69 -7.80
N VAL A 174 -3.44 -12.98 -7.70
CA VAL A 174 -3.02 -12.29 -6.49
C VAL A 174 -3.11 -10.78 -6.66
N LEU A 175 -3.83 -10.10 -5.76
CA LEU A 175 -3.85 -8.64 -5.67
C LEU A 175 -2.80 -8.19 -4.64
N LEU A 176 -1.74 -7.53 -5.10
CA LEU A 176 -0.65 -7.01 -4.27
C LEU A 176 -0.88 -5.54 -3.92
N ILE A 177 -0.92 -5.23 -2.63
CA ILE A 177 -1.14 -3.87 -2.11
C ILE A 177 0.19 -3.23 -1.68
N ASP A 178 0.42 -1.98 -2.11
CA ASP A 178 1.53 -1.15 -1.63
C ASP A 178 1.10 0.32 -1.47
N ASP A 179 1.92 1.12 -0.76
CA ASP A 179 1.62 2.52 -0.48
C ASP A 179 2.12 3.47 -1.59
N ILE A 180 3.35 3.30 -2.11
CA ILE A 180 3.93 4.22 -3.09
C ILE A 180 4.67 3.46 -4.20
N LEU A 181 4.24 3.70 -5.43
CA LEU A 181 4.97 3.34 -6.63
C LEU A 181 6.01 4.43 -6.94
N THR A 182 7.28 4.05 -6.99
CA THR A 182 8.39 4.89 -7.49
C THR A 182 8.93 4.29 -8.80
N THR A 183 10.01 3.56 -8.76
CA THR A 183 10.59 2.84 -9.91
C THR A 183 9.94 1.48 -10.18
N GLY A 184 9.09 1.02 -9.29
CA GLY A 184 8.48 -0.32 -9.34
C GLY A 184 9.42 -1.48 -8.96
N ALA A 185 10.65 -1.20 -8.52
CA ALA A 185 11.62 -2.24 -8.18
C ALA A 185 11.12 -3.18 -7.05
N THR A 186 10.49 -2.62 -6.02
CA THR A 186 9.87 -3.39 -4.93
C THR A 186 8.77 -4.30 -5.46
N LEU A 187 7.85 -3.76 -6.27
CA LEU A 187 6.74 -4.52 -6.83
C LEU A 187 7.23 -5.65 -7.74
N ARG A 188 8.22 -5.40 -8.61
CA ARG A 188 8.83 -6.45 -9.46
C ARG A 188 9.42 -7.58 -8.63
N THR A 189 10.15 -7.24 -7.56
CA THR A 189 10.73 -8.26 -6.67
C THR A 189 9.65 -9.09 -5.98
N CYS A 190 8.62 -8.43 -5.42
CA CYS A 190 7.51 -9.11 -4.79
C CYS A 190 6.73 -9.98 -5.78
N ALA A 191 6.45 -9.46 -6.99
CA ALA A 191 5.77 -10.24 -8.04
C ALA A 191 6.56 -11.48 -8.43
N GLY A 192 7.88 -11.37 -8.59
CA GLY A 192 8.74 -12.54 -8.86
C GLY A 192 8.64 -13.61 -7.77
N LEU A 193 8.62 -13.22 -6.50
CA LEU A 193 8.42 -14.14 -5.38
C LEU A 193 7.02 -14.78 -5.40
N LEU A 194 5.97 -14.00 -5.66
CA LEU A 194 4.60 -14.54 -5.75
C LEU A 194 4.46 -15.53 -6.90
N LYS A 195 5.09 -15.26 -8.05
CA LYS A 195 5.17 -16.20 -9.17
C LYS A 195 5.93 -17.48 -8.80
N GLN A 196 7.02 -17.39 -8.03
CA GLN A 196 7.73 -18.57 -7.50
C GLN A 196 6.86 -19.38 -6.53
N ALA A 197 5.91 -18.77 -5.83
CA ALA A 197 4.92 -19.46 -5.01
C ALA A 197 3.73 -20.03 -5.83
N GLY A 198 3.79 -20.00 -7.16
CA GLY A 198 2.80 -20.58 -8.06
C GLY A 198 1.68 -19.63 -8.50
N ALA A 199 1.73 -18.32 -8.19
CA ALA A 199 0.68 -17.39 -8.60
C ALA A 199 0.52 -17.36 -10.13
N ALA A 200 -0.71 -17.61 -10.61
CA ALA A 200 -1.04 -17.54 -12.04
C ALA A 200 -0.97 -16.09 -12.54
N GLU A 201 -1.47 -15.15 -11.73
CA GLU A 201 -1.45 -13.73 -12.05
C GLU A 201 -1.07 -12.89 -10.83
N VAL A 202 -0.39 -11.77 -11.07
CA VAL A 202 -0.09 -10.77 -10.05
C VAL A 202 -0.48 -9.40 -10.58
N THR A 203 -1.44 -8.78 -9.92
CA THR A 203 -1.87 -7.40 -10.18
C THR A 203 -1.55 -6.56 -8.95
N ALA A 204 -0.99 -5.37 -9.12
CA ALA A 204 -0.76 -4.47 -8.00
C ALA A 204 -1.75 -3.31 -8.01
N LEU A 205 -2.26 -3.00 -6.82
CA LEU A 205 -3.01 -1.79 -6.54
C LEU A 205 -2.22 -0.96 -5.52
N VAL A 206 -1.87 0.26 -5.91
CA VAL A 206 -0.93 1.11 -5.16
C VAL A 206 -1.59 2.44 -4.84
N LEU A 207 -1.46 2.88 -3.59
CA LEU A 207 -2.12 4.11 -3.16
C LEU A 207 -1.66 5.33 -3.96
N ALA A 208 -0.35 5.50 -4.19
CA ALA A 208 0.12 6.67 -4.93
C ALA A 208 1.32 6.38 -5.84
N ASN A 209 1.40 7.14 -6.95
CA ASN A 209 2.52 7.12 -7.87
C ASN A 209 3.42 8.35 -7.67
N ALA A 210 4.69 8.13 -7.35
CA ALA A 210 5.73 9.16 -7.25
C ALA A 210 6.66 9.17 -8.47
N GLY A 211 6.52 8.21 -9.39
CA GLY A 211 7.25 8.20 -10.67
C GLY A 211 6.66 9.20 -11.66
N ARG A 212 7.51 9.66 -12.58
CA ARG A 212 7.10 10.50 -13.73
C ARG A 212 6.29 9.69 -14.72
#